data_64c51e2c44bce4779e987503c09fd386
#
_entry.id   64c51e2c44bce4779e987503c09fd386
#
_cell.length_a   1.000
_cell.length_b   1.000
_cell.length_c   1.000
_cell.angle_alpha   90.00
_cell.angle_beta   90.00
_cell.angle_gamma   90.00
#
_symmetry.space_group_name_H-M   'P 1'
#
loop_
_entity.id
_entity.type
_entity.pdbx_description
1 polymer ?
#
loop_
_entity_poly.entity_id
_entity_poly.type
_entity_poly.pdbx_seq_one_letter_code
_entity_poly.pdbx_strand_id
1 'polypeptide(L)'
;MALLGLEERPKQTQFAQLIDEDYHQGVASFIEAQTGIGKTYGYLLPLLAKEDQNQIIVSVPTKLLQDQLMAGEVAAIQEQFHIACHSLKGPANYLKLDSFADSLDQNDQNRLVNRYKMQLLVWLLETKTGDLDEIKQKQRFAAYFEQLKHDGDIKQSSEFYNYDFWRVNYEKAKTARLLITNHAYFLHRVQDDKDFARNKVLVFDEAQKLMLQLDQLSRHQLNLTVFLQTIQAKLSNPLPLLEKRLLESLSFELGQVSSDYYQNKEHQLAHDWSRIAGYAKELTGADYQELQAFFATSDGDYWLSSEKQEEKRVTYLNSASKAFIHFQQLLPETVKTYFVSATLTISSEVTLADLLGFEEYLYHVIEKDKKQDQLVLVDQEAPIVTEVSDQIYVEAIAKRIESLKQEGYPILVLFNSKKHLLLVSDYLDQWQVPHLAQEKNGTAYNIKKRFDQGEQTILLGLGSFWEEVDFIQADRMITLIARLPFDNPEDFFVKKMSHYLLEKGKNPFRDYFLPMTILRLKQAIGRTMRRQDQKSVVIILDRRLLTKSYGQVILEGLGQEFLISQQNFHDCLVETDCF
;
A
#
# COMPACT_ATOMS: atom_id res chain seq x y z
N MET A 1 -7.05 -18.79 23.28
CA MET A 1 -7.11 -19.73 22.15
C MET A 1 -8.26 -20.73 22.32
N ALA A 2 -8.25 -21.55 23.35
CA ALA A 2 -9.28 -22.58 23.59
C ALA A 2 -10.72 -22.06 23.53
N LEU A 3 -11.00 -20.87 24.11
CA LEU A 3 -12.34 -20.23 24.11
C LEU A 3 -12.83 -19.85 22.70
N LEU A 4 -11.92 -19.67 21.76
CA LEU A 4 -12.22 -19.38 20.35
C LEU A 4 -12.20 -20.63 19.47
N GLY A 5 -12.03 -21.83 20.05
CA GLY A 5 -11.92 -23.08 19.31
C GLY A 5 -10.66 -23.19 18.45
N LEU A 6 -9.64 -22.38 18.73
CA LEU A 6 -8.38 -22.35 17.97
C LEU A 6 -7.40 -23.38 18.53
N GLU A 7 -6.72 -24.09 17.65
CA GLU A 7 -5.62 -24.98 18.00
C GLU A 7 -4.43 -24.18 18.54
N GLU A 8 -3.79 -24.68 19.59
CA GLU A 8 -2.57 -24.09 20.12
C GLU A 8 -1.40 -24.35 19.17
N ARG A 9 -0.74 -23.28 18.77
CA ARG A 9 0.46 -23.29 17.92
C ARG A 9 1.65 -22.80 18.74
N PRO A 10 2.73 -23.59 18.91
CA PRO A 10 3.83 -23.23 19.81
C PRO A 10 4.43 -21.86 19.52
N LYS A 11 4.61 -21.50 18.26
CA LYS A 11 5.16 -20.19 17.86
C LYS A 11 4.19 -19.03 18.10
N GLN A 12 2.88 -19.26 17.97
CA GLN A 12 1.87 -18.27 18.33
C GLN A 12 1.85 -18.03 19.85
N THR A 13 2.02 -19.11 20.63
CA THR A 13 2.11 -19.01 22.10
C THR A 13 3.38 -18.24 22.51
N GLN A 14 4.52 -18.54 21.90
CA GLN A 14 5.76 -17.79 22.11
C GLN A 14 5.61 -16.31 21.75
N PHE A 15 4.96 -16.01 20.63
CA PHE A 15 4.69 -14.64 20.20
C PHE A 15 3.81 -13.90 21.22
N ALA A 16 2.74 -14.56 21.70
CA ALA A 16 1.83 -13.99 22.70
C ALA A 16 2.54 -13.75 24.04
N GLN A 17 3.46 -14.64 24.43
CA GLN A 17 4.29 -14.44 25.63
C GLN A 17 5.19 -13.23 25.52
N LEU A 18 5.87 -13.01 24.38
CA LEU A 18 6.69 -11.80 24.15
C LEU A 18 5.85 -10.51 24.24
N ILE A 19 4.63 -10.50 23.67
CA ILE A 19 3.70 -9.37 23.81
C ILE A 19 3.38 -9.10 25.27
N ASP A 20 3.15 -10.15 26.05
CA ASP A 20 2.79 -10.05 27.47
C ASP A 20 3.96 -9.58 28.33
N GLU A 21 5.15 -10.13 28.14
CA GLU A 21 6.38 -9.80 28.86
C GLU A 21 6.84 -8.36 28.60
N ASP A 22 6.74 -7.91 27.35
CA ASP A 22 7.16 -6.58 26.94
C ASP A 22 6.19 -5.48 27.38
N TYR A 23 4.96 -5.81 27.80
CA TYR A 23 3.89 -4.83 28.05
C TYR A 23 4.30 -3.73 29.02
N HIS A 24 5.00 -4.08 30.10
CA HIS A 24 5.42 -3.13 31.12
C HIS A 24 6.82 -2.52 30.88
N GLN A 25 7.43 -2.83 29.74
CA GLN A 25 8.72 -2.24 29.36
C GLN A 25 8.48 -0.85 28.75
N GLY A 26 9.19 0.16 29.24
CA GLY A 26 9.00 1.56 28.86
C GLY A 26 9.40 1.95 27.44
N VAL A 27 9.87 0.99 26.63
CA VAL A 27 10.36 1.20 25.26
C VAL A 27 9.51 0.47 24.24
N ALA A 28 9.59 0.85 22.95
CA ALA A 28 8.87 0.18 21.88
C ALA A 28 9.40 -1.24 21.64
N SER A 29 8.52 -2.16 21.21
CA SER A 29 8.89 -3.53 20.87
C SER A 29 8.73 -3.80 19.38
N PHE A 30 9.75 -4.36 18.77
CA PHE A 30 9.81 -4.80 17.39
C PHE A 30 9.87 -6.33 17.38
N ILE A 31 8.83 -6.97 16.82
CA ILE A 31 8.72 -8.44 16.84
C ILE A 31 8.60 -8.95 15.41
N GLU A 32 9.69 -9.58 14.96
CA GLU A 32 9.72 -10.26 13.66
C GLU A 32 9.16 -11.68 13.79
N ALA A 33 8.05 -11.93 13.10
CA ALA A 33 7.35 -13.22 13.17
C ALA A 33 6.78 -13.60 11.81
N GLN A 34 7.10 -14.80 11.34
CA GLN A 34 6.72 -15.34 10.04
C GLN A 34 5.21 -15.23 9.77
N THR A 35 4.83 -15.10 8.50
CA THR A 35 3.43 -15.18 8.08
C THR A 35 2.83 -16.54 8.42
N GLY A 36 1.54 -16.55 8.82
CA GLY A 36 0.82 -17.79 9.12
C GLY A 36 0.95 -18.34 10.55
N ILE A 37 1.80 -17.75 11.42
CA ILE A 37 1.87 -18.17 12.84
C ILE A 37 0.63 -17.75 13.65
N GLY A 38 -0.25 -16.91 13.12
CA GLY A 38 -1.41 -16.37 13.84
C GLY A 38 -1.11 -15.11 14.66
N LYS A 39 -0.30 -14.18 14.10
CA LYS A 39 0.09 -12.92 14.75
C LYS A 39 -1.09 -12.15 15.34
N THR A 40 -2.18 -12.03 14.60
CA THR A 40 -3.34 -11.24 14.99
C THR A 40 -3.91 -11.66 16.34
N TYR A 41 -4.28 -12.92 16.50
CA TYR A 41 -4.72 -13.43 17.80
C TYR A 41 -3.58 -13.39 18.83
N GLY A 42 -2.35 -13.61 18.38
CA GLY A 42 -1.15 -13.61 19.22
C GLY A 42 -0.90 -12.28 19.94
N TYR A 43 -1.22 -11.12 19.30
CA TYR A 43 -1.14 -9.82 20.00
C TYR A 43 -2.47 -9.37 20.60
N LEU A 44 -3.62 -9.67 19.98
CA LEU A 44 -4.91 -9.20 20.51
C LEU A 44 -5.27 -9.85 21.84
N LEU A 45 -5.13 -11.16 21.96
CA LEU A 45 -5.60 -11.88 23.15
C LEU A 45 -4.84 -11.47 24.43
N PRO A 46 -3.50 -11.42 24.48
CA PRO A 46 -2.79 -10.97 25.69
C PRO A 46 -3.06 -9.50 26.02
N LEU A 47 -3.16 -8.62 25.00
CA LEU A 47 -3.44 -7.21 25.25
C LEU A 47 -4.86 -6.95 25.76
N LEU A 48 -5.85 -7.67 25.26
CA LEU A 48 -7.24 -7.56 25.71
C LEU A 48 -7.45 -8.14 27.12
N ALA A 49 -6.58 -9.08 27.52
CA ALA A 49 -6.62 -9.67 28.87
C ALA A 49 -6.01 -8.76 29.96
N LYS A 50 -5.37 -7.63 29.60
CA LYS A 50 -4.79 -6.72 30.60
C LYS A 50 -5.87 -6.04 31.43
N GLU A 51 -5.62 -5.98 32.75
CA GLU A 51 -6.57 -5.43 33.75
C GLU A 51 -6.74 -3.90 33.65
N ASP A 52 -5.73 -3.18 33.16
CA ASP A 52 -5.70 -1.73 33.07
C ASP A 52 -6.71 -1.13 32.07
N GLN A 53 -7.33 -1.97 31.24
CA GLN A 53 -8.39 -1.60 30.31
C GLN A 53 -8.01 -0.46 29.33
N ASN A 54 -6.71 -0.23 29.09
CA ASN A 54 -6.25 0.79 28.13
C ASN A 54 -6.78 0.52 26.73
N GLN A 55 -7.19 1.57 26.01
CA GLN A 55 -7.59 1.43 24.62
C GLN A 55 -6.43 0.90 23.78
N ILE A 56 -6.72 -0.10 22.96
CA ILE A 56 -5.77 -0.69 22.01
C ILE A 56 -6.10 -0.15 20.62
N ILE A 57 -5.12 0.44 19.95
CA ILE A 57 -5.22 0.86 18.55
C ILE A 57 -4.34 -0.07 17.72
N VAL A 58 -4.95 -0.82 16.81
CA VAL A 58 -4.25 -1.61 15.81
C VAL A 58 -4.27 -0.87 14.48
N SER A 59 -3.10 -0.58 13.97
CA SER A 59 -2.92 0.04 12.66
C SER A 59 -2.44 -1.01 11.66
N VAL A 60 -3.13 -1.13 10.52
CA VAL A 60 -2.83 -2.07 9.44
C VAL A 60 -2.49 -1.31 8.15
N PRO A 61 -1.79 -1.91 7.16
CA PRO A 61 -1.33 -1.19 5.97
C PRO A 61 -2.44 -0.58 5.11
N THR A 62 -3.54 -1.32 4.89
CA THR A 62 -4.56 -0.95 3.91
C THR A 62 -5.97 -1.02 4.48
N LYS A 63 -6.90 -0.29 3.87
CA LYS A 63 -8.34 -0.36 4.21
C LYS A 63 -8.91 -1.77 3.99
N LEU A 64 -8.43 -2.48 2.98
CA LEU A 64 -8.87 -3.85 2.71
C LEU A 64 -8.52 -4.78 3.87
N LEU A 65 -7.29 -4.73 4.36
CA LEU A 65 -6.86 -5.51 5.54
C LEU A 65 -7.61 -5.08 6.81
N GLN A 66 -7.91 -3.78 6.96
CA GLN A 66 -8.74 -3.26 8.04
C GLN A 66 -10.14 -3.89 8.03
N ASP A 67 -10.79 -3.95 6.87
CA ASP A 67 -12.12 -4.54 6.71
C ASP A 67 -12.09 -6.07 6.92
N GLN A 68 -11.05 -6.75 6.41
CA GLN A 68 -10.86 -8.19 6.63
C GLN A 68 -10.67 -8.53 8.10
N LEU A 69 -9.83 -7.77 8.81
CA LEU A 69 -9.58 -7.97 10.23
C LEU A 69 -10.86 -7.75 11.05
N MET A 70 -11.64 -6.74 10.72
CA MET A 70 -12.93 -6.48 11.37
C MET A 70 -13.96 -7.59 11.12
N ALA A 71 -14.04 -8.12 9.91
CA ALA A 71 -14.99 -9.16 9.54
C ALA A 71 -14.57 -10.56 10.05
N GLY A 72 -13.28 -10.78 10.29
CA GLY A 72 -12.71 -12.05 10.74
C GLY A 72 -12.43 -12.06 12.24
N GLU A 73 -11.18 -11.88 12.61
CA GLU A 73 -10.67 -12.07 13.98
C GLU A 73 -11.35 -11.16 15.00
N VAL A 74 -11.59 -9.90 14.65
CA VAL A 74 -12.23 -8.94 15.57
C VAL A 74 -13.69 -9.29 15.81
N ALA A 75 -14.42 -9.72 14.77
CA ALA A 75 -15.80 -10.17 14.92
C ALA A 75 -15.90 -11.37 15.88
N ALA A 76 -15.00 -12.37 15.75
CA ALA A 76 -14.95 -13.53 16.62
C ALA A 76 -14.63 -13.15 18.09
N ILE A 77 -13.69 -12.20 18.29
CA ILE A 77 -13.35 -11.67 19.62
C ILE A 77 -14.55 -10.91 20.22
N GLN A 78 -15.21 -10.08 19.43
CA GLN A 78 -16.36 -9.29 19.87
C GLN A 78 -17.54 -10.19 20.29
N GLU A 79 -17.81 -11.23 19.51
CA GLU A 79 -18.86 -12.20 19.81
C GLU A 79 -18.56 -12.99 21.08
N GLN A 80 -17.32 -13.48 21.24
CA GLN A 80 -16.94 -14.34 22.36
C GLN A 80 -16.73 -13.59 23.67
N PHE A 81 -16.14 -12.38 23.63
CA PHE A 81 -15.73 -11.65 24.84
C PHE A 81 -16.58 -10.41 25.11
N HIS A 82 -17.54 -10.06 24.24
CA HIS A 82 -18.41 -8.89 24.35
C HIS A 82 -17.64 -7.56 24.52
N ILE A 83 -16.50 -7.44 23.86
CA ILE A 83 -15.63 -6.26 23.91
C ILE A 83 -16.10 -5.24 22.86
N ALA A 84 -16.11 -3.96 23.24
CA ALA A 84 -16.40 -2.86 22.31
C ALA A 84 -15.26 -2.70 21.31
N CYS A 85 -15.49 -3.16 20.07
CA CYS A 85 -14.57 -3.05 18.95
C CYS A 85 -15.12 -2.07 17.91
N HIS A 86 -14.26 -1.24 17.32
CA HIS A 86 -14.67 -0.31 16.28
C HIS A 86 -13.59 -0.18 15.19
N SER A 87 -14.03 0.16 13.97
CA SER A 87 -13.16 0.46 12.84
C SER A 87 -13.32 1.93 12.47
N LEU A 88 -12.20 2.64 12.28
CA LEU A 88 -12.20 4.04 11.90
C LEU A 88 -11.29 4.26 10.69
N LYS A 89 -11.89 4.74 9.60
CA LYS A 89 -11.21 5.19 8.37
C LYS A 89 -11.11 6.72 8.35
N GLY A 90 -10.34 7.28 7.44
CA GLY A 90 -10.27 8.73 7.26
C GLY A 90 -11.63 9.34 6.83
N PRO A 91 -11.90 10.63 7.12
CA PRO A 91 -13.19 11.26 6.85
C PRO A 91 -13.61 11.14 5.38
N ALA A 92 -12.70 11.27 4.45
CA ALA A 92 -12.98 11.14 3.02
C ALA A 92 -13.54 9.78 2.58
N ASN A 93 -13.60 8.79 3.47
CA ASN A 93 -14.28 7.51 3.20
C ASN A 93 -15.78 7.55 3.54
N TYR A 94 -16.27 8.57 4.21
CA TYR A 94 -17.65 8.68 4.64
C TYR A 94 -18.43 9.69 3.81
N LEU A 95 -19.73 9.43 3.67
CA LEU A 95 -20.65 10.35 3.01
C LEU A 95 -20.88 11.58 3.92
N LYS A 96 -20.69 12.80 3.37
CA LYS A 96 -21.11 14.05 4.01
C LYS A 96 -22.56 14.32 3.69
N LEU A 97 -23.43 14.20 4.68
CA LEU A 97 -24.89 14.33 4.48
C LEU A 97 -25.31 15.72 4.00
N ASP A 98 -24.69 16.79 4.51
CA ASP A 98 -24.92 18.18 4.02
C ASP A 98 -24.66 18.29 2.52
N SER A 99 -23.48 17.83 2.07
CA SER A 99 -23.11 17.89 0.65
C SER A 99 -24.01 17.02 -0.23
N PHE A 100 -24.48 15.90 0.29
CA PHE A 100 -25.42 15.05 -0.42
C PHE A 100 -26.80 15.72 -0.52
N ALA A 101 -27.31 16.31 0.56
CA ALA A 101 -28.56 17.04 0.55
C ALA A 101 -28.52 18.22 -0.45
N ASP A 102 -27.45 19.03 -0.42
CA ASP A 102 -27.23 20.11 -1.37
C ASP A 102 -27.23 19.60 -2.83
N SER A 103 -26.66 18.41 -3.06
CA SER A 103 -26.63 17.81 -4.39
C SER A 103 -28.01 17.38 -4.89
N LEU A 104 -28.94 17.03 -3.99
CA LEU A 104 -30.30 16.64 -4.37
C LEU A 104 -31.11 17.82 -4.93
N ASP A 105 -30.86 19.02 -4.42
CA ASP A 105 -31.53 20.25 -4.87
C ASP A 105 -31.00 20.73 -6.23
N GLN A 106 -29.84 20.24 -6.67
CA GLN A 106 -29.28 20.57 -7.98
C GLN A 106 -29.90 19.71 -9.07
N ASN A 107 -30.45 20.38 -10.08
CA ASN A 107 -31.05 19.71 -11.23
C ASN A 107 -29.96 19.30 -12.24
N ASP A 108 -29.42 18.11 -12.08
CA ASP A 108 -28.39 17.58 -12.98
C ASP A 108 -28.99 17.14 -14.32
N GLN A 109 -28.45 17.68 -15.41
CA GLN A 109 -28.82 17.24 -16.77
C GLN A 109 -28.30 15.82 -17.07
N ASN A 110 -27.38 15.29 -16.26
CA ASN A 110 -26.83 13.96 -16.44
C ASN A 110 -27.72 12.89 -15.76
N ARG A 111 -28.43 12.11 -16.58
CA ARG A 111 -29.31 11.02 -16.11
C ARG A 111 -28.60 9.99 -15.23
N LEU A 112 -27.30 9.79 -15.41
CA LEU A 112 -26.53 8.84 -14.63
C LEU A 112 -26.24 9.35 -13.22
N VAL A 113 -25.98 10.66 -13.05
CA VAL A 113 -25.84 11.29 -11.72
C VAL A 113 -27.16 11.15 -10.95
N ASN A 114 -28.30 11.45 -11.59
CA ASN A 114 -29.62 11.27 -10.96
C ASN A 114 -29.90 9.81 -10.55
N ARG A 115 -29.44 8.84 -11.35
CA ARG A 115 -29.52 7.42 -10.96
C ARG A 115 -28.68 7.11 -9.73
N TYR A 116 -27.48 7.68 -9.61
CA TYR A 116 -26.66 7.51 -8.41
C TYR A 116 -27.25 8.20 -7.19
N LYS A 117 -27.86 9.38 -7.33
CA LYS A 117 -28.60 10.03 -6.24
C LYS A 117 -29.70 9.11 -5.69
N MET A 118 -30.48 8.49 -6.57
CA MET A 118 -31.50 7.49 -6.18
C MET A 118 -30.89 6.27 -5.49
N GLN A 119 -29.78 5.76 -6.01
CA GLN A 119 -29.08 4.62 -5.41
C GLN A 119 -28.54 4.95 -4.01
N LEU A 120 -28.00 6.16 -3.82
CA LEU A 120 -27.53 6.64 -2.52
C LEU A 120 -28.67 6.78 -1.52
N LEU A 121 -29.85 7.29 -1.94
CA LEU A 121 -31.02 7.36 -1.07
C LEU A 121 -31.45 5.97 -0.57
N VAL A 122 -31.45 4.97 -1.45
CA VAL A 122 -31.76 3.58 -1.06
C VAL A 122 -30.69 3.03 -0.14
N TRP A 123 -29.40 3.24 -0.48
CA TRP A 123 -28.29 2.77 0.33
C TRP A 123 -28.27 3.40 1.74
N LEU A 124 -28.69 4.67 1.88
CA LEU A 124 -28.82 5.34 3.19
C LEU A 124 -29.83 4.67 4.13
N LEU A 125 -30.80 3.92 3.59
CA LEU A 125 -31.74 3.14 4.42
C LEU A 125 -31.12 1.84 4.94
N GLU A 126 -30.02 1.37 4.35
CA GLU A 126 -29.40 0.09 4.67
C GLU A 126 -28.07 0.25 5.40
N THR A 127 -27.29 1.30 5.07
CA THR A 127 -25.96 1.50 5.67
C THR A 127 -26.03 1.83 7.15
N LYS A 128 -25.11 1.23 7.90
CA LYS A 128 -24.89 1.54 9.32
C LYS A 128 -23.64 2.39 9.54
N THR A 129 -22.75 2.41 8.57
CA THR A 129 -21.42 3.04 8.67
C THR A 129 -21.32 4.33 7.89
N GLY A 130 -22.07 4.49 6.80
CA GLY A 130 -21.92 5.59 5.86
C GLY A 130 -20.64 5.52 5.01
N ASP A 131 -19.96 4.36 5.00
CA ASP A 131 -18.71 4.16 4.28
C ASP A 131 -18.97 4.05 2.76
N LEU A 132 -18.42 5.00 2.00
CA LEU A 132 -18.55 5.03 0.55
C LEU A 132 -17.92 3.81 -0.15
N ASP A 133 -17.06 3.04 0.52
CA ASP A 133 -16.50 1.81 -0.04
C ASP A 133 -17.55 0.67 -0.13
N GLU A 134 -18.69 0.77 0.56
CA GLU A 134 -19.85 -0.11 0.40
C GLU A 134 -20.50 0.03 -0.99
N ILE A 135 -20.31 1.18 -1.68
CA ILE A 135 -20.97 1.49 -2.94
C ILE A 135 -20.19 0.92 -4.11
N LYS A 136 -20.82 0.02 -4.86
CA LYS A 136 -20.23 -0.58 -6.06
C LYS A 136 -20.17 0.43 -7.21
N GLN A 137 -19.11 0.34 -8.05
CA GLN A 137 -18.95 1.11 -9.28
C GLN A 137 -18.86 2.65 -9.13
N LYS A 138 -18.55 3.17 -7.92
CA LYS A 138 -18.35 4.60 -7.68
C LYS A 138 -17.32 5.26 -8.63
N GLN A 139 -16.37 4.48 -9.16
CA GLN A 139 -15.33 4.97 -10.07
C GLN A 139 -15.86 5.55 -11.39
N ARG A 140 -17.06 5.14 -11.82
CA ARG A 140 -17.69 5.67 -13.05
C ARG A 140 -18.08 7.14 -12.94
N PHE A 141 -18.20 7.66 -11.71
CA PHE A 141 -18.57 9.04 -11.39
C PHE A 141 -17.71 9.60 -10.26
N ALA A 142 -16.39 9.37 -10.36
CA ALA A 142 -15.44 9.80 -9.36
C ALA A 142 -15.63 11.27 -8.97
N ALA A 143 -15.83 12.17 -9.94
CA ALA A 143 -16.03 13.59 -9.69
C ALA A 143 -17.27 13.91 -8.83
N TYR A 144 -18.38 13.19 -9.02
CA TYR A 144 -19.56 13.35 -8.16
C TYR A 144 -19.30 12.85 -6.75
N PHE A 145 -18.71 11.66 -6.62
CA PHE A 145 -18.37 11.11 -5.30
C PHE A 145 -17.31 11.93 -4.54
N GLU A 146 -16.38 12.59 -5.26
CA GLU A 146 -15.42 13.52 -4.63
C GLU A 146 -16.11 14.66 -3.90
N GLN A 147 -17.19 15.20 -4.45
CA GLN A 147 -17.99 16.28 -3.83
C GLN A 147 -18.79 15.81 -2.61
N LEU A 148 -19.06 14.51 -2.51
CA LEU A 148 -19.83 13.92 -1.41
C LEU A 148 -18.97 13.41 -0.26
N LYS A 149 -17.65 13.38 -0.43
CA LYS A 149 -16.72 12.95 0.61
C LYS A 149 -16.75 13.90 1.80
N HIS A 150 -16.67 13.32 2.98
CA HIS A 150 -16.56 14.08 4.21
C HIS A 150 -15.18 14.74 4.32
N ASP A 151 -15.12 16.00 4.73
CA ASP A 151 -13.90 16.79 4.91
C ASP A 151 -13.34 16.75 6.35
N GLY A 152 -14.02 16.06 7.26
CA GLY A 152 -13.65 15.96 8.68
C GLY A 152 -14.31 17.02 9.56
N ASP A 153 -15.06 17.98 8.98
CA ASP A 153 -15.75 19.03 9.73
C ASP A 153 -17.26 19.00 9.49
N ILE A 154 -18.01 19.22 10.54
CA ILE A 154 -19.46 19.42 10.49
C ILE A 154 -19.87 20.54 11.43
N LYS A 155 -20.61 21.49 10.90
CA LYS A 155 -21.14 22.61 11.69
C LYS A 155 -22.20 22.12 12.68
N GLN A 156 -22.13 22.57 13.92
CA GLN A 156 -23.14 22.24 14.93
C GLN A 156 -24.56 22.70 14.56
N SER A 157 -24.66 23.68 13.66
CA SER A 157 -25.94 24.18 13.13
C SER A 157 -26.53 23.31 12.02
N SER A 158 -25.81 22.30 11.52
CA SER A 158 -26.31 21.38 10.50
C SER A 158 -27.45 20.53 11.07
N GLU A 159 -28.50 20.34 10.28
CA GLU A 159 -29.62 19.44 10.61
C GLU A 159 -29.13 17.98 10.74
N PHE A 160 -28.04 17.63 10.03
CA PHE A 160 -27.45 16.30 10.04
C PHE A 160 -26.41 16.11 11.13
N TYR A 161 -26.11 17.11 11.98
CA TYR A 161 -25.05 17.03 12.97
C TYR A 161 -25.08 15.74 13.81
N ASN A 162 -26.26 15.32 14.28
CA ASN A 162 -26.42 14.13 15.12
C ASN A 162 -26.39 12.82 14.33
N TYR A 163 -26.57 12.87 13.04
CA TYR A 163 -26.61 11.71 12.13
C TYR A 163 -25.38 11.59 11.26
N ASP A 164 -24.48 12.56 11.33
CA ASP A 164 -23.27 12.57 10.52
C ASP A 164 -22.43 11.32 10.77
N PHE A 165 -22.17 10.57 9.71
CA PHE A 165 -21.52 9.27 9.80
C PHE A 165 -20.09 9.38 10.34
N TRP A 166 -19.30 10.37 9.86
CA TRP A 166 -17.94 10.55 10.33
C TRP A 166 -17.92 10.86 11.85
N ARG A 167 -18.67 11.83 12.28
CA ARG A 167 -18.74 12.23 13.69
C ARG A 167 -19.18 11.07 14.59
N VAL A 168 -20.26 10.37 14.20
CA VAL A 168 -20.79 9.23 14.98
C VAL A 168 -19.76 8.12 15.08
N ASN A 169 -19.08 7.77 13.97
CA ASN A 169 -18.02 6.76 13.99
C ASN A 169 -16.80 7.21 14.80
N TYR A 170 -16.44 8.49 14.73
CA TYR A 170 -15.34 9.05 15.51
C TYR A 170 -15.62 9.02 17.02
N GLU A 171 -16.84 9.37 17.45
CA GLU A 171 -17.22 9.29 18.88
C GLU A 171 -17.25 7.82 19.37
N LYS A 172 -17.72 6.87 18.57
CA LYS A 172 -17.63 5.44 18.89
C LYS A 172 -16.19 4.97 19.01
N ALA A 173 -15.31 5.44 18.14
CA ALA A 173 -13.89 5.11 18.17
C ALA A 173 -13.21 5.54 19.47
N LYS A 174 -13.58 6.68 20.03
CA LYS A 174 -13.05 7.17 21.32
C LYS A 174 -13.36 6.25 22.50
N THR A 175 -14.50 5.57 22.47
CA THR A 175 -14.99 4.74 23.58
C THR A 175 -14.73 3.25 23.38
N ALA A 176 -14.29 2.84 22.21
CA ALA A 176 -13.96 1.45 21.91
C ALA A 176 -12.74 0.98 22.70
N ARG A 177 -12.79 -0.26 23.23
CA ARG A 177 -11.62 -0.92 23.84
C ARG A 177 -10.58 -1.31 22.80
N LEU A 178 -11.04 -1.77 21.62
CA LEU A 178 -10.22 -2.11 20.46
C LEU A 178 -10.61 -1.23 19.27
N LEU A 179 -9.68 -0.46 18.78
CA LEU A 179 -9.83 0.38 17.60
C LEU A 179 -8.93 -0.14 16.49
N ILE A 180 -9.51 -0.43 15.32
CA ILE A 180 -8.77 -0.81 14.12
C ILE A 180 -8.75 0.37 13.16
N THR A 181 -7.57 0.69 12.63
CA THR A 181 -7.37 1.76 11.65
C THR A 181 -6.30 1.36 10.64
N ASN A 182 -6.03 2.21 9.63
CA ASN A 182 -4.92 1.99 8.70
C ASN A 182 -3.77 2.99 8.93
N HIS A 183 -2.57 2.61 8.48
CA HIS A 183 -1.36 3.41 8.70
C HIS A 183 -1.49 4.84 8.20
N ALA A 184 -2.04 5.05 7.02
CA ALA A 184 -2.20 6.39 6.45
C ALA A 184 -3.08 7.27 7.35
N TYR A 185 -4.26 6.78 7.75
CA TYR A 185 -5.15 7.54 8.62
C TYR A 185 -4.53 7.77 10.01
N PHE A 186 -3.89 6.73 10.59
CA PHE A 186 -3.22 6.87 11.89
C PHE A 186 -2.19 8.00 11.87
N LEU A 187 -1.33 8.01 10.85
CA LEU A 187 -0.26 9.01 10.71
C LEU A 187 -0.81 10.43 10.56
N HIS A 188 -1.78 10.63 9.66
CA HIS A 188 -2.43 11.93 9.51
C HIS A 188 -3.08 12.38 10.81
N ARG A 189 -3.79 11.46 11.49
CA ARG A 189 -4.51 11.80 12.71
C ARG A 189 -3.58 12.19 13.85
N VAL A 190 -2.46 11.47 14.05
CA VAL A 190 -1.47 11.79 15.10
C VAL A 190 -0.69 13.07 14.79
N GLN A 191 -0.51 13.40 13.53
CA GLN A 191 0.10 14.66 13.12
C GLN A 191 -0.78 15.86 13.51
N ASP A 192 -2.10 15.74 13.33
CA ASP A 192 -3.08 16.78 13.65
C ASP A 192 -3.41 16.84 15.15
N ASP A 193 -3.55 15.68 15.79
CA ASP A 193 -4.00 15.53 17.17
C ASP A 193 -3.27 14.37 17.87
N LYS A 194 -2.26 14.70 18.64
CA LYS A 194 -1.47 13.71 19.39
C LYS A 194 -2.28 12.97 20.46
N ASP A 195 -3.38 13.56 20.96
CA ASP A 195 -4.22 12.92 21.98
C ASP A 195 -4.93 11.66 21.45
N PHE A 196 -5.03 11.53 20.13
CA PHE A 196 -5.53 10.31 19.49
C PHE A 196 -4.78 9.05 19.91
N ALA A 197 -3.46 9.14 20.10
CA ALA A 197 -2.59 8.02 20.48
C ALA A 197 -2.07 8.09 21.93
N ARG A 198 -2.32 9.21 22.66
CA ARG A 198 -1.79 9.42 24.00
C ARG A 198 -2.37 8.43 25.02
N ASN A 199 -1.48 7.86 25.85
CA ASN A 199 -1.84 6.90 26.91
C ASN A 199 -2.60 5.67 26.40
N LYS A 200 -2.28 5.20 25.18
CA LYS A 200 -2.90 4.03 24.57
C LYS A 200 -1.86 2.97 24.22
N VAL A 201 -2.34 1.76 23.99
CA VAL A 201 -1.51 0.67 23.47
C VAL A 201 -1.61 0.69 21.94
N LEU A 202 -0.48 0.75 21.28
CA LEU A 202 -0.41 0.80 19.82
C LEU A 202 0.19 -0.49 19.26
N VAL A 203 -0.42 -1.03 18.21
CA VAL A 203 0.11 -2.15 17.44
C VAL A 203 0.14 -1.77 15.97
N PHE A 204 1.32 -1.77 15.36
CA PHE A 204 1.51 -1.59 13.93
C PHE A 204 1.75 -2.97 13.31
N ASP A 205 0.73 -3.51 12.65
CA ASP A 205 0.81 -4.79 11.95
C ASP A 205 1.33 -4.58 10.52
N GLU A 206 2.16 -5.51 10.02
CA GLU A 206 2.93 -5.34 8.78
C GLU A 206 3.71 -4.00 8.77
N ALA A 207 4.41 -3.74 9.88
CA ALA A 207 5.03 -2.45 10.21
C ALA A 207 6.08 -1.99 9.18
N GLN A 208 6.66 -2.88 8.37
CA GLN A 208 7.60 -2.53 7.30
C GLN A 208 6.96 -1.58 6.26
N LYS A 209 5.62 -1.59 6.14
CA LYS A 209 4.90 -0.69 5.23
C LYS A 209 4.70 0.72 5.77
N LEU A 210 4.99 0.94 7.06
CA LEU A 210 4.84 2.24 7.71
C LEU A 210 5.78 3.29 7.11
N MET A 211 7.00 2.89 6.73
CA MET A 211 7.98 3.82 6.13
C MET A 211 7.48 4.46 4.83
N LEU A 212 6.82 3.67 3.98
CA LEU A 212 6.24 4.20 2.73
C LEU A 212 5.11 5.21 3.03
N GLN A 213 4.29 4.94 4.04
CA GLN A 213 3.21 5.84 4.44
C GLN A 213 3.76 7.13 5.08
N LEU A 214 4.84 7.03 5.87
CA LEU A 214 5.54 8.20 6.42
C LEU A 214 6.13 9.08 5.30
N ASP A 215 6.70 8.47 4.28
CA ASP A 215 7.21 9.22 3.14
C ASP A 215 6.08 9.92 2.38
N GLN A 216 4.95 9.26 2.18
CA GLN A 216 3.76 9.86 1.58
C GLN A 216 3.23 11.04 2.39
N LEU A 217 3.30 11.00 3.72
CA LEU A 217 2.91 12.10 4.61
C LEU A 217 3.76 13.36 4.38
N SER A 218 5.02 13.20 3.96
CA SER A 218 5.93 14.31 3.62
C SER A 218 5.73 14.88 2.22
N ARG A 219 4.86 14.27 1.41
CA ARG A 219 4.60 14.68 0.02
C ARG A 219 3.47 15.68 -0.04
N HIS A 220 3.67 16.71 -0.83
CA HIS A 220 2.64 17.70 -1.17
C HIS A 220 2.40 17.69 -2.66
N GLN A 221 1.17 17.94 -3.05
CA GLN A 221 0.76 17.97 -4.46
C GLN A 221 -0.05 19.23 -4.73
N LEU A 222 0.30 19.92 -5.80
CA LEU A 222 -0.43 21.08 -6.32
C LEU A 222 -0.93 20.76 -7.73
N ASN A 223 -2.22 20.98 -8.00
CA ASN A 223 -2.76 20.85 -9.35
C ASN A 223 -2.26 22.00 -10.22
N LEU A 224 -1.16 21.77 -10.93
CA LEU A 224 -0.49 22.78 -11.75
C LEU A 224 -1.38 23.27 -12.90
N THR A 225 -2.19 22.39 -13.48
CA THR A 225 -3.11 22.78 -14.58
C THR A 225 -4.13 23.78 -14.10
N VAL A 226 -4.80 23.53 -12.99
CA VAL A 226 -5.79 24.44 -12.39
C VAL A 226 -5.11 25.70 -11.90
N PHE A 227 -3.96 25.59 -11.26
CA PHE A 227 -3.22 26.72 -10.73
C PHE A 227 -2.81 27.71 -11.83
N LEU A 228 -2.26 27.25 -12.95
CA LEU A 228 -1.91 28.09 -14.10
C LEU A 228 -3.15 28.77 -14.72
N GLN A 229 -4.29 28.08 -14.79
CA GLN A 229 -5.55 28.68 -15.25
C GLN A 229 -6.01 29.78 -14.28
N THR A 230 -5.91 29.56 -12.98
CA THR A 230 -6.27 30.56 -11.96
C THR A 230 -5.38 31.82 -12.05
N ILE A 231 -4.06 31.63 -12.24
CA ILE A 231 -3.14 32.77 -12.47
C ILE A 231 -3.56 33.56 -13.71
N GLN A 232 -3.84 32.90 -14.83
CA GLN A 232 -4.24 33.58 -16.08
C GLN A 232 -5.54 34.34 -15.90
N ALA A 233 -6.53 33.77 -15.20
CA ALA A 233 -7.78 34.46 -14.89
C ALA A 233 -7.55 35.71 -14.02
N LYS A 234 -6.67 35.65 -13.01
CA LYS A 234 -6.30 36.79 -12.17
C LYS A 234 -5.56 37.86 -12.96
N LEU A 235 -4.60 37.50 -13.80
CA LEU A 235 -3.85 38.45 -14.64
C LEU A 235 -4.73 39.19 -15.66
N SER A 236 -5.92 38.68 -15.97
CA SER A 236 -6.90 39.32 -16.82
C SER A 236 -7.66 40.46 -16.11
N ASN A 237 -7.52 40.60 -14.80
CA ASN A 237 -8.12 41.62 -13.97
C ASN A 237 -7.08 42.66 -13.51
N PRO A 238 -7.50 43.89 -13.14
CA PRO A 238 -6.60 44.86 -12.54
C PRO A 238 -6.01 44.35 -11.22
N LEU A 239 -4.67 44.32 -11.12
CA LEU A 239 -3.94 43.88 -9.95
C LEU A 239 -2.92 44.93 -9.52
N PRO A 240 -2.50 44.96 -8.24
CA PRO A 240 -1.34 45.70 -7.78
C PRO A 240 -0.08 45.32 -8.59
N LEU A 241 0.75 46.30 -8.90
CA LEU A 241 1.88 46.12 -9.81
C LEU A 241 2.85 44.99 -9.35
N LEU A 242 3.11 44.89 -8.05
CA LEU A 242 3.98 43.87 -7.48
C LEU A 242 3.36 42.47 -7.66
N GLU A 243 2.10 42.33 -7.26
CA GLU A 243 1.37 41.06 -7.38
C GLU A 243 1.32 40.60 -8.85
N LYS A 244 1.00 41.51 -9.76
CA LYS A 244 1.00 41.23 -11.20
C LYS A 244 2.32 40.71 -11.69
N ARG A 245 3.44 41.34 -11.34
CA ARG A 245 4.80 40.92 -11.74
C ARG A 245 5.17 39.55 -11.16
N LEU A 246 4.83 39.30 -9.90
CA LEU A 246 5.07 38.01 -9.26
C LEU A 246 4.30 36.88 -9.96
N LEU A 247 3.03 37.09 -10.26
CA LEU A 247 2.19 36.14 -10.99
C LEU A 247 2.66 35.90 -12.42
N GLU A 248 3.08 36.95 -13.14
CA GLU A 248 3.67 36.82 -14.49
C GLU A 248 4.95 36.00 -14.46
N SER A 249 5.85 36.25 -13.50
CA SER A 249 7.09 35.50 -13.33
C SER A 249 6.82 34.03 -12.96
N LEU A 250 5.89 33.80 -12.04
CA LEU A 250 5.51 32.46 -11.61
C LEU A 250 4.88 31.65 -12.74
N SER A 251 3.97 32.27 -13.50
CA SER A 251 3.34 31.66 -14.68
C SER A 251 4.36 31.30 -15.75
N PHE A 252 5.33 32.16 -15.99
CA PHE A 252 6.40 31.90 -16.95
C PHE A 252 7.27 30.71 -16.53
N GLU A 253 7.80 30.71 -15.30
CA GLU A 253 8.68 29.65 -14.79
C GLU A 253 7.95 28.29 -14.72
N LEU A 254 6.76 28.25 -14.14
CA LEU A 254 5.96 27.02 -14.06
C LEU A 254 5.49 26.53 -15.43
N GLY A 255 5.25 27.45 -16.37
CA GLY A 255 4.95 27.13 -17.75
C GLY A 255 6.13 26.47 -18.47
N GLN A 256 7.37 26.95 -18.23
CA GLN A 256 8.58 26.33 -18.74
C GLN A 256 8.77 24.92 -18.16
N VAL A 257 8.65 24.76 -16.83
CA VAL A 257 8.73 23.44 -16.17
C VAL A 257 7.73 22.45 -16.78
N SER A 258 6.49 22.88 -17.00
CA SER A 258 5.45 22.07 -17.64
C SER A 258 5.80 21.70 -19.08
N SER A 259 6.32 22.66 -19.87
CA SER A 259 6.74 22.43 -21.25
C SER A 259 7.88 21.42 -21.34
N ASP A 260 8.88 21.53 -20.48
CA ASP A 260 10.03 20.63 -20.43
C ASP A 260 9.62 19.20 -20.04
N TYR A 261 8.68 19.08 -19.11
CA TYR A 261 8.07 17.80 -18.74
C TYR A 261 7.42 17.11 -19.96
N TYR A 262 6.59 17.82 -20.72
CA TYR A 262 5.94 17.24 -21.90
C TYR A 262 6.89 16.95 -23.06
N GLN A 263 8.06 17.60 -23.10
CA GLN A 263 9.10 17.34 -24.10
C GLN A 263 10.10 16.25 -23.67
N ASN A 264 9.89 15.60 -22.51
CA ASN A 264 10.83 14.66 -21.88
C ASN A 264 12.24 15.23 -21.69
N LYS A 265 12.35 16.52 -21.39
CA LYS A 265 13.62 17.25 -21.16
C LYS A 265 13.93 17.44 -19.68
N GLU A 266 13.15 16.87 -18.78
CA GLU A 266 13.29 17.01 -17.33
C GLU A 266 14.69 16.70 -16.80
N HIS A 267 15.35 15.71 -17.43
CA HIS A 267 16.69 15.30 -17.04
C HIS A 267 17.82 16.22 -17.56
N GLN A 268 17.48 17.18 -18.41
CA GLN A 268 18.49 18.03 -19.07
C GLN A 268 18.56 19.45 -18.51
N LEU A 269 17.52 19.91 -17.79
CA LEU A 269 17.40 21.28 -17.32
C LEU A 269 17.15 21.29 -15.80
N ALA A 270 18.08 21.89 -15.06
CA ALA A 270 17.88 22.20 -13.65
C ALA A 270 17.00 23.45 -13.52
N HIS A 271 15.77 23.27 -13.03
CA HIS A 271 14.90 24.40 -12.70
C HIS A 271 15.32 25.04 -11.38
N ASP A 272 15.27 26.40 -11.33
CA ASP A 272 15.57 27.14 -10.11
C ASP A 272 14.34 27.19 -9.18
N TRP A 273 14.13 26.09 -8.46
CA TRP A 273 13.04 25.96 -7.50
C TRP A 273 13.10 26.99 -6.37
N SER A 274 14.30 27.43 -5.98
CA SER A 274 14.46 28.45 -4.95
C SER A 274 13.89 29.79 -5.40
N ARG A 275 14.08 30.13 -6.67
CA ARG A 275 13.51 31.35 -7.28
C ARG A 275 11.98 31.26 -7.39
N ILE A 276 11.46 30.13 -7.85
CA ILE A 276 10.01 29.87 -7.94
C ILE A 276 9.37 29.96 -6.55
N ALA A 277 9.97 29.32 -5.55
CA ALA A 277 9.52 29.39 -4.16
C ALA A 277 9.59 30.83 -3.59
N GLY A 278 10.60 31.60 -3.99
CA GLY A 278 10.73 33.03 -3.62
C GLY A 278 9.52 33.84 -4.10
N TYR A 279 9.13 33.71 -5.36
CA TYR A 279 7.95 34.39 -5.89
C TYR A 279 6.66 33.99 -5.15
N ALA A 280 6.51 32.69 -4.83
CA ALA A 280 5.36 32.20 -4.08
C ALA A 280 5.27 32.78 -2.66
N LYS A 281 6.41 32.94 -1.98
CA LYS A 281 6.47 33.48 -0.60
C LYS A 281 6.14 34.98 -0.52
N GLU A 282 6.43 35.73 -1.57
CA GLU A 282 6.16 37.18 -1.62
C GLU A 282 4.70 37.52 -1.95
N LEU A 283 3.93 36.56 -2.50
CA LEU A 283 2.50 36.74 -2.73
C LEU A 283 1.75 36.77 -1.39
N THR A 284 0.86 37.73 -1.21
CA THR A 284 0.09 37.92 0.02
C THR A 284 -1.41 37.75 -0.25
N GLY A 285 -2.11 37.01 0.61
CA GLY A 285 -3.56 36.82 0.53
C GLY A 285 -3.98 35.35 0.71
N ALA A 286 -5.25 35.16 1.07
CA ALA A 286 -5.81 33.84 1.32
C ALA A 286 -5.74 32.91 0.08
N ASP A 287 -5.82 33.49 -1.11
CA ASP A 287 -5.79 32.77 -2.39
C ASP A 287 -4.45 32.08 -2.69
N TYR A 288 -3.39 32.44 -1.98
CA TYR A 288 -2.04 31.92 -2.20
C TYR A 288 -1.54 31.01 -1.07
N GLN A 289 -2.36 30.75 -0.04
CA GLN A 289 -1.97 29.94 1.12
C GLN A 289 -1.56 28.52 0.74
N GLU A 290 -2.30 27.88 -0.17
CA GLU A 290 -1.97 26.55 -0.67
C GLU A 290 -0.61 26.52 -1.37
N LEU A 291 -0.34 27.49 -2.23
CA LEU A 291 0.95 27.66 -2.90
C LEU A 291 2.10 27.91 -1.91
N GLN A 292 1.86 28.79 -0.94
CA GLN A 292 2.85 29.09 0.10
C GLN A 292 3.15 27.87 0.96
N ALA A 293 2.12 27.12 1.36
CA ALA A 293 2.28 25.87 2.10
C ALA A 293 3.06 24.83 1.29
N PHE A 294 2.79 24.73 -0.02
CA PHE A 294 3.51 23.83 -0.91
C PHE A 294 5.02 24.14 -0.96
N PHE A 295 5.42 25.42 -1.02
CA PHE A 295 6.82 25.86 -1.06
C PHE A 295 7.42 26.16 0.32
N ALA A 296 6.71 25.88 1.42
CA ALA A 296 7.22 26.14 2.78
C ALA A 296 8.39 25.23 3.16
N THR A 297 8.48 24.05 2.57
CA THR A 297 9.59 23.08 2.76
C THR A 297 10.79 23.54 1.95
N SER A 298 11.79 24.13 2.62
CA SER A 298 12.99 24.73 1.98
C SER A 298 13.93 23.73 1.29
N ASP A 299 13.88 22.43 1.65
CA ASP A 299 14.79 21.37 1.19
C ASP A 299 14.08 20.27 0.38
N GLY A 300 12.92 20.59 -0.18
CA GLY A 300 12.13 19.62 -0.96
C GLY A 300 12.73 19.30 -2.33
N ASP A 301 12.59 18.06 -2.76
CA ASP A 301 12.68 17.70 -4.18
C ASP A 301 11.34 17.96 -4.85
N TYR A 302 11.39 18.50 -6.08
CA TYR A 302 10.20 18.84 -6.86
C TYR A 302 10.18 18.05 -8.16
N TRP A 303 9.01 17.52 -8.53
CA TRP A 303 8.84 16.82 -9.81
C TRP A 303 7.40 16.97 -10.33
N LEU A 304 7.20 16.76 -11.61
CA LEU A 304 5.88 16.75 -12.21
C LEU A 304 5.35 15.31 -12.35
N SER A 305 4.04 15.17 -12.23
CA SER A 305 3.31 13.97 -12.62
C SER A 305 2.07 14.36 -13.43
N SER A 306 1.54 13.45 -14.24
CA SER A 306 0.32 13.71 -14.98
C SER A 306 -0.62 12.51 -14.96
N GLU A 307 -1.91 12.80 -14.82
CA GLU A 307 -2.98 11.82 -14.85
C GLU A 307 -3.95 12.12 -15.98
N LYS A 308 -4.51 11.10 -16.58
CA LYS A 308 -5.59 11.26 -17.55
C LYS A 308 -6.92 11.19 -16.80
N GLN A 309 -7.60 12.34 -16.68
CA GLN A 309 -8.93 12.43 -16.11
C GLN A 309 -9.93 12.66 -17.26
N GLU A 310 -10.81 11.68 -17.48
CA GLU A 310 -11.73 11.66 -18.64
C GLU A 310 -10.95 11.78 -19.97
N GLU A 311 -11.13 12.88 -20.69
CA GLU A 311 -10.42 13.17 -21.95
C GLU A 311 -9.28 14.19 -21.78
N LYS A 312 -9.12 14.75 -20.58
CA LYS A 312 -8.10 15.79 -20.30
C LYS A 312 -6.93 15.21 -19.51
N ARG A 313 -5.75 15.72 -19.80
CA ARG A 313 -4.54 15.42 -19.03
C ARG A 313 -4.35 16.51 -17.98
N VAL A 314 -4.31 16.12 -16.73
CA VAL A 314 -4.08 17.02 -15.59
C VAL A 314 -2.64 16.83 -15.13
N THR A 315 -1.91 17.93 -14.95
CA THR A 315 -0.53 17.93 -14.49
C THR A 315 -0.48 18.42 -13.06
N TYR A 316 0.28 17.71 -12.24
CA TYR A 316 0.51 18.01 -10.85
C TYR A 316 1.98 18.35 -10.62
N LEU A 317 2.23 19.40 -9.85
CA LEU A 317 3.52 19.68 -9.24
C LEU A 317 3.56 18.99 -7.89
N ASN A 318 4.57 18.16 -7.67
CA ASN A 318 4.77 17.42 -6.42
C ASN A 318 6.01 17.93 -5.72
N SER A 319 6.01 17.87 -4.39
CA SER A 319 7.19 18.07 -3.58
C SER A 319 7.26 17.04 -2.44
N ALA A 320 8.47 16.75 -1.97
CA ALA A 320 8.68 15.94 -0.79
C ALA A 320 9.95 16.35 -0.07
N SER A 321 9.99 16.17 1.24
CA SER A 321 11.21 16.37 2.03
C SER A 321 12.30 15.37 1.66
N LYS A 322 13.57 15.80 1.61
CA LYS A 322 14.73 14.92 1.43
C LYS A 322 15.02 14.05 2.65
N ALA A 323 14.67 14.54 3.84
CA ALA A 323 14.85 13.79 5.09
C ALA A 323 13.65 12.87 5.37
N PHE A 324 13.89 11.73 6.00
CA PHE A 324 12.81 10.90 6.54
C PHE A 324 12.20 11.56 7.78
N ILE A 325 10.88 11.43 7.91
CA ILE A 325 10.19 11.78 9.14
C ILE A 325 10.51 10.69 10.18
N HIS A 326 11.06 11.09 11.32
CA HIS A 326 11.26 10.18 12.44
C HIS A 326 9.91 9.91 13.12
N PHE A 327 9.40 8.71 12.96
CA PHE A 327 8.08 8.33 13.48
C PHE A 327 7.98 8.48 15.00
N GLN A 328 9.05 8.18 15.73
CA GLN A 328 9.11 8.37 17.18
C GLN A 328 8.74 9.79 17.59
N GLN A 329 9.14 10.81 16.82
CA GLN A 329 8.82 12.22 17.12
C GLN A 329 7.35 12.59 16.89
N LEU A 330 6.64 11.83 16.05
CA LEU A 330 5.21 12.02 15.83
C LEU A 330 4.38 11.46 16.99
N LEU A 331 4.86 10.39 17.64
CA LEU A 331 4.13 9.74 18.71
C LEU A 331 4.11 10.59 19.98
N PRO A 332 2.96 10.68 20.66
CA PRO A 332 2.89 11.14 22.05
C PRO A 332 3.41 10.06 23.01
N GLU A 333 3.39 10.35 24.30
CA GLU A 333 3.56 9.31 25.32
C GLU A 333 2.46 8.24 25.20
N THR A 334 2.87 6.97 25.11
CA THR A 334 1.98 5.81 24.95
C THR A 334 2.18 4.84 26.10
N VAL A 335 1.18 3.99 26.38
CA VAL A 335 1.33 2.91 27.37
C VAL A 335 2.36 1.90 26.86
N LYS A 336 2.20 1.46 25.60
CA LYS A 336 3.12 0.57 24.91
C LYS A 336 2.94 0.66 23.41
N THR A 337 4.03 0.51 22.66
CA THR A 337 3.99 0.46 21.20
C THR A 337 4.68 -0.80 20.70
N TYR A 338 3.98 -1.56 19.85
CA TYR A 338 4.45 -2.76 19.19
C TYR A 338 4.51 -2.57 17.68
N PHE A 339 5.61 -3.00 17.08
CA PHE A 339 5.79 -3.12 15.64
C PHE A 339 5.92 -4.58 15.29
N VAL A 340 4.97 -5.09 14.51
CA VAL A 340 4.89 -6.52 14.18
C VAL A 340 4.97 -6.70 12.68
N SER A 341 5.82 -7.59 12.21
CA SER A 341 5.95 -7.91 10.80
C SER A 341 6.60 -9.27 10.58
N ALA A 342 6.47 -9.80 9.38
CA ALA A 342 7.24 -10.95 8.94
C ALA A 342 8.73 -10.61 8.70
N THR A 343 9.05 -9.33 8.53
CA THR A 343 10.43 -8.85 8.35
C THR A 343 10.54 -7.41 8.83
N LEU A 344 11.39 -7.18 9.80
CA LEU A 344 11.72 -5.87 10.36
C LEU A 344 13.22 -5.56 10.20
N THR A 345 14.02 -6.59 9.95
CA THR A 345 15.44 -6.48 9.62
C THR A 345 15.58 -6.04 8.17
N ILE A 346 16.21 -4.90 7.92
CA ILE A 346 16.46 -4.38 6.57
C ILE A 346 17.81 -4.88 6.08
N SER A 347 18.83 -4.84 6.93
CA SER A 347 20.15 -5.42 6.69
C SER A 347 20.73 -5.96 7.97
N SER A 348 21.94 -6.54 7.92
CA SER A 348 22.63 -7.04 9.14
C SER A 348 22.85 -5.96 10.21
N GLU A 349 22.75 -4.67 9.85
CA GLU A 349 23.06 -3.55 10.73
C GLU A 349 21.98 -2.46 10.75
N VAL A 350 20.91 -2.60 9.96
CA VAL A 350 19.81 -1.62 9.88
C VAL A 350 18.49 -2.34 10.06
N THR A 351 17.75 -1.93 11.06
CA THR A 351 16.41 -2.42 11.34
C THR A 351 15.37 -1.35 11.01
N LEU A 352 14.09 -1.74 11.00
CA LEU A 352 12.99 -0.79 10.88
C LEU A 352 13.00 0.24 12.03
N ALA A 353 13.42 -0.17 13.24
CA ALA A 353 13.49 0.73 14.39
C ALA A 353 14.43 1.93 14.13
N ASP A 354 15.58 1.67 13.53
CA ASP A 354 16.55 2.72 13.19
C ASP A 354 15.96 3.72 12.19
N LEU A 355 15.23 3.23 11.17
CA LEU A 355 14.59 4.09 10.18
C LEU A 355 13.42 4.90 10.76
N LEU A 356 12.70 4.34 11.73
CA LEU A 356 11.62 5.03 12.43
C LEU A 356 12.13 6.01 13.51
N GLY A 357 13.45 6.04 13.77
CA GLY A 357 14.14 6.96 14.67
C GLY A 357 14.09 6.55 16.13
N PHE A 358 13.91 5.26 16.44
CA PHE A 358 13.97 4.74 17.81
C PHE A 358 15.42 4.49 18.22
N GLU A 359 15.87 5.11 19.31
CA GLU A 359 17.21 4.90 19.88
C GLU A 359 17.23 3.74 20.87
N GLU A 360 16.13 3.55 21.62
CA GLU A 360 15.95 2.46 22.58
C GLU A 360 14.69 1.65 22.21
N TYR A 361 14.85 0.34 22.06
CA TYR A 361 13.78 -0.57 21.72
C TYR A 361 14.11 -2.02 22.09
N LEU A 362 13.08 -2.85 22.22
CA LEU A 362 13.21 -4.31 22.28
C LEU A 362 13.09 -4.90 20.88
N TYR A 363 13.92 -5.88 20.58
CA TYR A 363 13.88 -6.54 19.27
C TYR A 363 13.86 -8.05 19.44
N HIS A 364 12.81 -8.70 18.93
CA HIS A 364 12.61 -10.13 19.00
C HIS A 364 12.43 -10.72 17.62
N VAL A 365 13.06 -11.89 17.40
CA VAL A 365 12.88 -12.68 16.19
C VAL A 365 12.37 -14.05 16.58
N ILE A 366 11.21 -14.43 16.09
CA ILE A 366 10.70 -15.80 16.22
C ILE A 366 11.26 -16.64 15.09
N GLU A 367 11.97 -17.69 15.44
CA GLU A 367 12.57 -18.59 14.45
C GLU A 367 11.55 -19.09 13.43
N LYS A 368 11.98 -19.16 12.18
CA LYS A 368 11.15 -19.56 11.04
C LYS A 368 11.24 -21.07 10.84
N ASP A 369 10.09 -21.70 10.55
CA ASP A 369 10.06 -23.11 10.15
C ASP A 369 10.26 -23.23 8.66
N LYS A 370 11.00 -24.26 8.22
CA LYS A 370 11.05 -24.61 6.81
C LYS A 370 9.72 -25.20 6.37
N LYS A 371 9.17 -24.64 5.31
CA LYS A 371 7.93 -25.12 4.70
C LYS A 371 8.26 -26.26 3.73
N GLN A 372 7.89 -27.49 4.09
CA GLN A 372 8.14 -28.67 3.27
C GLN A 372 7.16 -28.83 2.11
N ASP A 373 5.99 -28.22 2.20
CA ASP A 373 4.93 -28.28 1.20
C ASP A 373 4.99 -27.12 0.17
N GLN A 374 6.09 -26.39 0.15
CA GLN A 374 6.39 -25.35 -0.86
C GLN A 374 7.73 -25.63 -1.54
N LEU A 375 7.67 -25.85 -2.85
CA LEU A 375 8.85 -26.07 -3.68
C LEU A 375 9.12 -24.82 -4.53
N VAL A 376 10.35 -24.34 -4.50
CA VAL A 376 10.80 -23.23 -5.34
C VAL A 376 11.77 -23.76 -6.38
N LEU A 377 11.37 -23.65 -7.65
CA LEU A 377 12.17 -24.06 -8.80
C LEU A 377 12.77 -22.82 -9.48
N VAL A 378 13.99 -22.88 -9.91
CA VAL A 378 14.64 -21.82 -10.71
C VAL A 378 14.92 -22.37 -12.09
N ASP A 379 14.28 -21.76 -13.10
CA ASP A 379 14.45 -22.14 -14.50
C ASP A 379 15.81 -21.69 -15.03
N GLN A 380 16.65 -22.65 -15.42
CA GLN A 380 18.00 -22.42 -15.93
C GLN A 380 18.01 -21.97 -17.40
N GLU A 381 16.91 -22.13 -18.13
CA GLU A 381 16.80 -21.84 -19.56
C GLU A 381 16.04 -20.54 -19.87
N ALA A 382 15.47 -19.89 -18.85
CA ALA A 382 14.77 -18.62 -19.04
C ALA A 382 15.71 -17.56 -19.62
N PRO A 383 15.26 -16.72 -20.58
CA PRO A 383 16.09 -15.65 -21.11
C PRO A 383 16.38 -14.60 -20.04
N ILE A 384 17.60 -14.06 -20.05
CA ILE A 384 17.97 -12.96 -19.17
C ILE A 384 17.36 -11.67 -19.73
N VAL A 385 16.45 -11.04 -18.96
CA VAL A 385 15.66 -9.88 -19.38
C VAL A 385 16.50 -8.68 -19.86
N THR A 386 17.75 -8.56 -19.40
CA THR A 386 18.67 -7.47 -19.81
C THR A 386 19.52 -7.80 -21.05
N GLU A 387 19.45 -9.03 -21.55
CA GLU A 387 20.28 -9.52 -22.64
C GLU A 387 19.48 -9.82 -23.91
N VAL A 388 18.15 -9.79 -23.83
CA VAL A 388 17.27 -10.04 -24.99
C VAL A 388 16.26 -8.89 -25.15
N SER A 389 15.65 -8.81 -26.35
CA SER A 389 14.56 -7.85 -26.57
C SER A 389 13.32 -8.22 -25.74
N ASP A 390 12.49 -7.21 -25.42
CA ASP A 390 11.22 -7.43 -24.72
C ASP A 390 10.36 -8.49 -25.42
N GLN A 391 10.36 -8.52 -26.75
CA GLN A 391 9.57 -9.48 -27.53
C GLN A 391 10.01 -10.92 -27.28
N ILE A 392 11.31 -11.21 -27.34
CA ILE A 392 11.85 -12.55 -27.05
C ILE A 392 11.57 -12.94 -25.61
N TYR A 393 11.71 -12.00 -24.68
CA TYR A 393 11.46 -12.23 -23.27
C TYR A 393 10.00 -12.58 -22.98
N VAL A 394 9.05 -11.80 -23.48
CA VAL A 394 7.61 -12.02 -23.22
C VAL A 394 7.10 -13.27 -23.93
N GLU A 395 7.58 -13.57 -25.16
CA GLU A 395 7.23 -14.80 -25.85
C GLU A 395 7.72 -16.04 -25.10
N ALA A 396 8.92 -16.01 -24.53
CA ALA A 396 9.45 -17.10 -23.72
C ALA A 396 8.62 -17.35 -22.44
N ILE A 397 8.10 -16.29 -21.81
CA ILE A 397 7.19 -16.42 -20.66
C ILE A 397 5.85 -17.00 -21.11
N ALA A 398 5.26 -16.50 -22.20
CA ALA A 398 3.99 -17.00 -22.72
C ALA A 398 4.05 -18.50 -23.08
N LYS A 399 5.14 -18.98 -23.69
CA LYS A 399 5.37 -20.41 -23.97
C LYS A 399 5.40 -21.25 -22.70
N ARG A 400 6.01 -20.76 -21.62
CA ARG A 400 6.07 -21.46 -20.33
C ARG A 400 4.68 -21.54 -19.67
N ILE A 401 3.90 -20.48 -19.77
CA ILE A 401 2.52 -20.48 -19.29
C ILE A 401 1.67 -21.49 -20.05
N GLU A 402 1.81 -21.53 -21.40
CA GLU A 402 1.09 -22.48 -22.24
C GLU A 402 1.46 -23.94 -21.90
N SER A 403 2.75 -24.21 -21.69
CA SER A 403 3.20 -25.56 -21.30
C SER A 403 2.63 -25.96 -19.92
N LEU A 404 2.64 -25.08 -18.93
CA LEU A 404 2.10 -25.34 -17.59
C LEU A 404 0.58 -25.49 -17.58
N LYS A 405 -0.16 -24.91 -18.52
CA LYS A 405 -1.60 -25.11 -18.63
C LYS A 405 -1.99 -26.60 -18.77
N GLN A 406 -1.12 -27.40 -19.36
CA GLN A 406 -1.37 -28.83 -19.57
C GLN A 406 -1.47 -29.61 -18.26
N GLU A 407 -0.86 -29.12 -17.19
CA GLU A 407 -0.91 -29.72 -15.85
C GLU A 407 -2.28 -29.55 -15.15
N GLY A 408 -3.15 -28.67 -15.66
CA GLY A 408 -4.52 -28.49 -15.17
C GLY A 408 -4.67 -27.76 -13.82
N TYR A 409 -3.59 -27.30 -13.23
CA TYR A 409 -3.61 -26.54 -11.97
C TYR A 409 -3.84 -25.04 -12.18
N PRO A 410 -4.38 -24.31 -11.18
CA PRO A 410 -4.42 -22.87 -11.20
C PRO A 410 -3.02 -22.27 -11.26
N ILE A 411 -2.81 -21.30 -12.17
CA ILE A 411 -1.53 -20.65 -12.44
C ILE A 411 -1.64 -19.17 -12.13
N LEU A 412 -0.81 -18.68 -11.21
CA LEU A 412 -0.59 -17.26 -10.97
C LEU A 412 0.73 -16.83 -11.60
N VAL A 413 0.70 -15.78 -12.42
CA VAL A 413 1.92 -15.21 -13.01
C VAL A 413 2.13 -13.80 -12.46
N LEU A 414 3.25 -13.59 -11.77
CA LEU A 414 3.60 -12.33 -11.13
C LEU A 414 4.57 -11.52 -12.00
N PHE A 415 4.14 -10.31 -12.31
CA PHE A 415 4.92 -9.34 -13.07
C PHE A 415 5.26 -8.10 -12.24
N ASN A 416 6.39 -7.44 -12.56
CA ASN A 416 6.77 -6.13 -12.04
C ASN A 416 6.52 -5.02 -13.08
N SER A 417 6.20 -5.38 -14.32
CA SER A 417 6.00 -4.46 -15.43
C SER A 417 4.63 -4.65 -16.05
N LYS A 418 3.82 -3.60 -16.02
CA LYS A 418 2.54 -3.55 -16.73
C LYS A 418 2.70 -3.79 -18.23
N LYS A 419 3.77 -3.24 -18.82
CA LYS A 419 4.10 -3.45 -20.24
C LYS A 419 4.28 -4.94 -20.55
N HIS A 420 5.10 -5.65 -19.77
CA HIS A 420 5.35 -7.07 -19.99
C HIS A 420 4.10 -7.92 -19.75
N LEU A 421 3.31 -7.62 -18.71
CA LEU A 421 2.05 -8.30 -18.46
C LEU A 421 1.11 -8.20 -19.66
N LEU A 422 0.91 -6.99 -20.20
CA LEU A 422 0.01 -6.77 -21.35
C LEU A 422 0.53 -7.46 -22.62
N LEU A 423 1.83 -7.40 -22.89
CA LEU A 423 2.43 -8.09 -24.03
C LEU A 423 2.29 -9.61 -23.92
N VAL A 424 2.50 -10.21 -22.74
CA VAL A 424 2.28 -11.65 -22.51
C VAL A 424 0.81 -11.99 -22.70
N SER A 425 -0.10 -11.18 -22.17
CA SER A 425 -1.54 -11.36 -22.39
C SER A 425 -1.91 -11.34 -23.87
N ASP A 426 -1.31 -10.46 -24.67
CA ASP A 426 -1.56 -10.39 -26.13
C ASP A 426 -1.06 -11.64 -26.87
N TYR A 427 0.08 -12.23 -26.47
CA TYR A 427 0.53 -13.51 -27.00
C TYR A 427 -0.42 -14.65 -26.63
N LEU A 428 -0.87 -14.71 -25.38
CA LEU A 428 -1.83 -15.73 -24.94
C LEU A 428 -3.17 -15.62 -25.67
N ASP A 429 -3.64 -14.40 -25.96
CA ASP A 429 -4.85 -14.19 -26.78
C ASP A 429 -4.64 -14.68 -28.24
N GLN A 430 -3.50 -14.39 -28.85
CA GLN A 430 -3.16 -14.86 -30.18
C GLN A 430 -3.13 -16.40 -30.26
N TRP A 431 -2.66 -17.05 -29.19
CA TRP A 431 -2.62 -18.51 -29.09
C TRP A 431 -3.94 -19.12 -28.54
N GLN A 432 -4.97 -18.29 -28.34
CA GLN A 432 -6.27 -18.70 -27.80
C GLN A 432 -6.15 -19.42 -26.43
N VAL A 433 -5.22 -18.99 -25.59
CA VAL A 433 -5.04 -19.47 -24.22
C VAL A 433 -5.91 -18.61 -23.29
N PRO A 434 -7.01 -19.15 -22.71
CA PRO A 434 -7.89 -18.39 -21.83
C PRO A 434 -7.17 -18.00 -20.55
N HIS A 435 -7.26 -16.71 -20.15
CA HIS A 435 -6.61 -16.18 -18.97
C HIS A 435 -7.32 -14.91 -18.45
N LEU A 436 -7.01 -14.52 -17.22
CA LEU A 436 -7.38 -13.23 -16.64
C LEU A 436 -6.13 -12.37 -16.50
N ALA A 437 -6.16 -11.14 -16.97
CA ALA A 437 -5.06 -10.19 -16.88
C ALA A 437 -5.50 -8.92 -16.17
N GLN A 438 -4.76 -8.52 -15.13
CA GLN A 438 -4.96 -7.24 -14.44
C GLN A 438 -4.83 -6.09 -15.43
N GLU A 439 -5.64 -5.04 -15.26
CA GLU A 439 -5.72 -3.87 -16.13
C GLU A 439 -6.40 -4.10 -17.50
N LYS A 440 -6.47 -5.33 -17.98
CA LYS A 440 -7.16 -5.68 -19.22
C LYS A 440 -8.57 -6.21 -18.94
N ASN A 441 -8.72 -7.12 -17.98
CA ASN A 441 -9.99 -7.77 -17.65
C ASN A 441 -10.66 -7.20 -16.39
N GLY A 442 -10.01 -6.24 -15.70
CA GLY A 442 -10.53 -5.56 -14.53
C GLY A 442 -9.49 -5.25 -13.46
N THR A 443 -9.96 -4.72 -12.33
CA THR A 443 -9.12 -4.46 -11.15
C THR A 443 -8.67 -5.77 -10.49
N ALA A 444 -7.60 -5.72 -9.68
CA ALA A 444 -7.08 -6.88 -8.96
C ALA A 444 -8.17 -7.63 -8.18
N TYR A 445 -9.03 -6.92 -7.46
CA TYR A 445 -10.14 -7.51 -6.70
C TYR A 445 -11.13 -8.27 -7.60
N ASN A 446 -11.55 -7.68 -8.71
CA ASN A 446 -12.53 -8.28 -9.61
C ASN A 446 -11.99 -9.54 -10.31
N ILE A 447 -10.76 -9.48 -10.82
CA ILE A 447 -10.16 -10.63 -11.51
C ILE A 447 -9.83 -11.76 -10.54
N LYS A 448 -9.42 -11.43 -9.31
CA LYS A 448 -9.21 -12.43 -8.25
C LYS A 448 -10.50 -13.18 -7.93
N LYS A 449 -11.61 -12.45 -7.75
CA LYS A 449 -12.91 -13.07 -7.50
C LYS A 449 -13.34 -14.02 -8.64
N ARG A 450 -13.12 -13.62 -9.89
CA ARG A 450 -13.43 -14.46 -11.07
C ARG A 450 -12.52 -15.69 -11.14
N PHE A 451 -11.25 -15.52 -10.80
CA PHE A 451 -10.28 -16.63 -10.70
C PHE A 451 -10.66 -17.63 -9.62
N ASP A 452 -11.02 -17.17 -8.42
CA ASP A 452 -11.50 -18.03 -7.32
C ASP A 452 -12.80 -18.79 -7.67
N GLN A 453 -13.64 -18.20 -8.54
CA GLN A 453 -14.86 -18.85 -9.05
C GLN A 453 -14.57 -19.87 -10.17
N GLY A 454 -13.30 -20.05 -10.54
CA GLY A 454 -12.89 -21.00 -11.58
C GLY A 454 -13.23 -20.55 -13.01
N GLU A 455 -13.47 -19.25 -13.24
CA GLU A 455 -13.77 -18.76 -14.60
C GLU A 455 -12.61 -19.01 -15.57
N GLN A 456 -11.38 -18.82 -15.09
CA GLN A 456 -10.16 -19.15 -15.81
C GLN A 456 -9.13 -19.75 -14.83
N THR A 457 -8.23 -20.58 -15.35
CA THR A 457 -7.16 -21.22 -14.57
C THR A 457 -5.84 -20.42 -14.57
N ILE A 458 -5.71 -19.38 -15.39
CA ILE A 458 -4.50 -18.55 -15.49
C ILE A 458 -4.84 -17.13 -15.11
N LEU A 459 -4.04 -16.56 -14.20
CA LEU A 459 -4.14 -15.17 -13.76
C LEU A 459 -2.80 -14.45 -13.86
N LEU A 460 -2.78 -13.32 -14.57
CA LEU A 460 -1.62 -12.44 -14.71
C LEU A 460 -1.78 -11.24 -13.76
N GLY A 461 -0.88 -11.08 -12.80
CA GLY A 461 -0.99 -10.09 -11.73
C GLY A 461 0.22 -9.17 -11.57
N LEU A 462 -0.04 -7.97 -11.04
CA LEU A 462 0.93 -6.93 -10.68
C LEU A 462 0.73 -6.53 -9.21
N GLY A 463 1.67 -5.79 -8.64
CA GLY A 463 1.53 -5.04 -7.38
C GLY A 463 0.83 -5.80 -6.25
N SER A 464 -0.47 -5.61 -6.10
CA SER A 464 -1.28 -6.22 -5.03
C SER A 464 -1.23 -7.75 -5.00
N PHE A 465 -0.99 -8.42 -6.12
CA PHE A 465 -0.82 -9.87 -6.16
C PHE A 465 0.52 -10.36 -5.57
N TRP A 466 1.49 -9.47 -5.43
CA TRP A 466 2.73 -9.78 -4.73
C TRP A 466 2.57 -9.81 -3.21
N GLU A 467 1.71 -8.93 -2.65
CA GLU A 467 1.74 -8.64 -1.21
C GLU A 467 0.38 -8.66 -0.50
N GLU A 468 -0.75 -8.52 -1.21
CA GLU A 468 -2.06 -8.25 -0.58
C GLU A 468 -3.12 -9.32 -0.80
N VAL A 469 -2.93 -10.21 -1.78
CA VAL A 469 -3.96 -11.17 -2.20
C VAL A 469 -3.60 -12.58 -1.79
N ASP A 470 -4.48 -13.26 -1.06
CA ASP A 470 -4.34 -14.65 -0.64
C ASP A 470 -5.14 -15.61 -1.52
N PHE A 471 -4.58 -16.79 -1.79
CA PHE A 471 -5.21 -17.85 -2.58
C PHE A 471 -5.53 -19.04 -1.70
N ILE A 472 -6.75 -19.09 -1.17
CA ILE A 472 -7.18 -20.07 -0.17
C ILE A 472 -7.88 -21.30 -0.79
N GLN A 473 -8.49 -21.14 -1.98
CA GLN A 473 -9.42 -22.11 -2.52
C GLN A 473 -8.75 -23.26 -3.29
N ALA A 474 -7.56 -23.06 -3.79
CA ALA A 474 -6.84 -24.10 -4.53
C ALA A 474 -6.05 -25.01 -3.59
N ASP A 475 -6.24 -26.33 -3.67
CA ASP A 475 -5.47 -27.30 -2.92
C ASP A 475 -4.02 -27.38 -3.42
N ARG A 476 -3.82 -27.08 -4.70
CA ARG A 476 -2.53 -26.99 -5.35
C ARG A 476 -2.49 -25.80 -6.30
N MET A 477 -1.40 -25.06 -6.30
CA MET A 477 -1.23 -23.88 -7.13
C MET A 477 0.18 -23.78 -7.69
N ILE A 478 0.29 -23.34 -8.93
CA ILE A 478 1.57 -23.02 -9.57
C ILE A 478 1.71 -21.51 -9.65
N THR A 479 2.84 -20.98 -9.21
CA THR A 479 3.15 -19.55 -9.32
C THR A 479 4.38 -19.35 -10.17
N LEU A 480 4.27 -18.54 -11.23
CA LEU A 480 5.39 -18.09 -12.03
C LEU A 480 5.82 -16.71 -11.61
N ILE A 481 7.08 -16.53 -11.29
CA ILE A 481 7.70 -15.22 -11.06
C ILE A 481 8.48 -14.85 -12.30
N ALA A 482 7.93 -13.95 -13.10
CA ALA A 482 8.53 -13.55 -14.37
C ALA A 482 9.88 -12.85 -14.19
N ARG A 483 10.01 -12.00 -13.16
CA ARG A 483 11.21 -11.21 -12.90
C ARG A 483 11.37 -10.95 -11.40
N LEU A 484 12.62 -10.87 -10.93
CA LEU A 484 12.92 -10.49 -9.54
C LEU A 484 12.32 -9.14 -9.18
N PRO A 485 11.66 -9.01 -8.01
CA PRO A 485 10.93 -7.81 -7.60
C PRO A 485 11.84 -6.71 -7.04
N PHE A 486 12.87 -6.32 -7.78
CA PHE A 486 13.67 -5.15 -7.42
C PHE A 486 12.82 -3.89 -7.53
N ASP A 487 13.00 -2.97 -6.58
CA ASP A 487 12.45 -1.64 -6.67
C ASP A 487 12.99 -0.88 -7.87
N ASN A 488 12.19 0.04 -8.39
CA ASN A 488 12.66 0.96 -9.44
C ASN A 488 13.61 1.98 -8.80
N PRO A 489 14.89 2.04 -9.23
CA PRO A 489 15.85 3.01 -8.70
C PRO A 489 15.43 4.47 -8.93
N GLU A 490 14.55 4.72 -9.89
CA GLU A 490 14.03 6.06 -10.19
C GLU A 490 12.86 6.47 -9.30
N ASP A 491 12.30 5.54 -8.52
CA ASP A 491 11.26 5.86 -7.56
C ASP A 491 11.79 6.82 -6.48
N PHE A 492 10.99 7.81 -6.14
CA PHE A 492 11.38 8.87 -5.21
C PHE A 492 11.77 8.33 -3.83
N PHE A 493 10.96 7.42 -3.27
CA PHE A 493 11.25 6.80 -1.96
C PHE A 493 12.55 6.00 -2.01
N VAL A 494 12.78 5.27 -3.10
CA VAL A 494 13.99 4.46 -3.29
C VAL A 494 15.24 5.32 -3.42
N LYS A 495 15.15 6.45 -4.14
CA LYS A 495 16.24 7.45 -4.20
C LYS A 495 16.56 8.02 -2.83
N LYS A 496 15.54 8.40 -2.08
CA LYS A 496 15.65 8.93 -0.72
C LYS A 496 16.30 7.92 0.22
N MET A 497 15.85 6.65 0.18
CA MET A 497 16.43 5.56 0.95
C MET A 497 17.90 5.31 0.58
N SER A 498 18.20 5.32 -0.71
CA SER A 498 19.56 5.13 -1.21
C SER A 498 20.49 6.26 -0.72
N HIS A 499 20.02 7.50 -0.76
CA HIS A 499 20.78 8.65 -0.25
C HIS A 499 21.04 8.56 1.26
N TYR A 500 19.99 8.25 2.03
CA TYR A 500 20.09 8.03 3.47
C TYR A 500 21.15 6.97 3.83
N LEU A 501 21.13 5.83 3.14
CA LEU A 501 22.08 4.74 3.39
C LEU A 501 23.53 5.15 3.03
N LEU A 502 23.70 5.86 1.91
CA LEU A 502 25.02 6.38 1.51
C LEU A 502 25.59 7.36 2.54
N GLU A 503 24.77 8.26 3.10
CA GLU A 503 25.17 9.17 4.19
C GLU A 503 25.60 8.42 5.45
N LYS A 504 25.01 7.25 5.70
CA LYS A 504 25.40 6.34 6.80
C LYS A 504 26.59 5.43 6.46
N GLY A 505 27.22 5.60 5.28
CA GLY A 505 28.33 4.76 4.82
C GLY A 505 27.93 3.35 4.42
N LYS A 506 26.65 3.11 4.16
CA LYS A 506 26.07 1.82 3.75
C LYS A 506 25.95 1.71 2.24
N ASN A 507 25.85 0.49 1.73
CA ASN A 507 25.66 0.22 0.30
C ASN A 507 24.16 0.01 0.01
N PRO A 508 23.46 0.91 -0.73
CA PRO A 508 22.03 0.81 -0.96
C PRO A 508 21.61 -0.52 -1.63
N PHE A 509 22.42 -1.05 -2.55
CA PHE A 509 22.09 -2.31 -3.21
C PHE A 509 22.13 -3.48 -2.22
N ARG A 510 23.19 -3.60 -1.42
CA ARG A 510 23.36 -4.67 -0.43
C ARG A 510 22.41 -4.51 0.76
N ASP A 511 22.24 -3.26 1.22
CA ASP A 511 21.61 -2.98 2.52
C ASP A 511 20.13 -2.59 2.41
N TYR A 512 19.60 -2.43 1.17
CA TYR A 512 18.17 -2.17 0.92
C TYR A 512 17.59 -3.02 -0.24
N PHE A 513 18.14 -2.91 -1.47
CA PHE A 513 17.52 -3.56 -2.64
C PHE A 513 17.48 -5.10 -2.51
N LEU A 514 18.55 -5.73 -2.08
CA LEU A 514 18.61 -7.18 -1.91
C LEU A 514 17.68 -7.69 -0.80
N PRO A 515 17.74 -7.15 0.43
CA PRO A 515 16.81 -7.56 1.50
C PRO A 515 15.35 -7.38 1.12
N MET A 516 14.98 -6.25 0.51
CA MET A 516 13.61 -6.00 0.07
C MET A 516 13.15 -6.95 -1.05
N THR A 517 14.04 -7.30 -1.97
CA THR A 517 13.76 -8.30 -3.01
C THR A 517 13.51 -9.67 -2.40
N ILE A 518 14.35 -10.10 -1.45
CA ILE A 518 14.17 -11.38 -0.73
C ILE A 518 12.85 -11.38 0.05
N LEU A 519 12.54 -10.29 0.74
CA LEU A 519 11.30 -10.13 1.49
C LEU A 519 10.08 -10.30 0.58
N ARG A 520 10.03 -9.57 -0.54
CA ARG A 520 8.90 -9.66 -1.49
C ARG A 520 8.75 -11.06 -2.09
N LEU A 521 9.87 -11.71 -2.42
CA LEU A 521 9.84 -13.10 -2.86
C LEU A 521 9.25 -14.02 -1.79
N LYS A 522 9.70 -13.90 -0.53
CA LYS A 522 9.16 -14.68 0.60
C LYS A 522 7.67 -14.42 0.81
N GLN A 523 7.23 -13.18 0.70
CA GLN A 523 5.82 -12.82 0.82
C GLN A 523 4.99 -13.41 -0.32
N ALA A 524 5.43 -13.27 -1.58
CA ALA A 524 4.75 -13.83 -2.73
C ALA A 524 4.64 -15.35 -2.65
N ILE A 525 5.73 -16.04 -2.33
CA ILE A 525 5.75 -17.49 -2.14
C ILE A 525 4.82 -17.90 -0.98
N GLY A 526 4.89 -17.20 0.15
CA GLY A 526 4.10 -17.51 1.35
C GLY A 526 2.59 -17.36 1.17
N ARG A 527 2.11 -16.56 0.18
CA ARG A 527 0.67 -16.34 -0.06
C ARG A 527 -0.01 -17.45 -0.86
N THR A 528 0.75 -18.26 -1.53
CA THR A 528 0.23 -19.39 -2.32
C THR A 528 -0.13 -20.58 -1.46
N MET A 529 0.17 -20.55 -0.15
CA MET A 529 -0.16 -21.59 0.80
C MET A 529 -0.61 -20.99 2.14
N ARG A 530 -1.89 -21.10 2.44
CA ARG A 530 -2.51 -20.59 3.68
C ARG A 530 -3.06 -21.68 4.59
N ARG A 531 -3.41 -22.83 4.03
CA ARG A 531 -3.85 -24.00 4.77
C ARG A 531 -2.71 -25.01 4.86
N GLN A 532 -2.70 -25.86 5.90
CA GLN A 532 -1.68 -26.88 6.11
C GLN A 532 -1.72 -28.01 5.07
N ASP A 533 -2.86 -28.21 4.43
CA ASP A 533 -3.11 -29.25 3.43
C ASP A 533 -2.83 -28.78 1.98
N GLN A 534 -2.46 -27.52 1.78
CA GLN A 534 -2.14 -26.97 0.45
C GLN A 534 -0.71 -27.31 0.04
N LYS A 535 -0.51 -27.49 -1.25
CA LYS A 535 0.81 -27.57 -1.90
C LYS A 535 1.01 -26.42 -2.88
N SER A 536 2.22 -25.91 -2.97
CA SER A 536 2.55 -24.81 -3.87
C SER A 536 3.89 -25.03 -4.55
N VAL A 537 3.92 -24.88 -5.86
CA VAL A 537 5.15 -24.86 -6.65
C VAL A 537 5.33 -23.45 -7.20
N VAL A 538 6.50 -22.86 -6.95
CA VAL A 538 6.88 -21.55 -7.45
C VAL A 538 8.03 -21.69 -8.42
N ILE A 539 7.87 -21.23 -9.66
CA ILE A 539 8.90 -21.26 -10.69
C ILE A 539 9.39 -19.84 -10.95
N ILE A 540 10.67 -19.60 -10.68
CA ILE A 540 11.30 -18.29 -10.91
C ILE A 540 11.98 -18.32 -12.27
N LEU A 541 11.53 -17.45 -13.18
CA LEU A 541 12.03 -17.36 -14.56
C LEU A 541 13.20 -16.38 -14.72
N ASP A 542 13.63 -15.73 -13.67
CA ASP A 542 14.73 -14.75 -13.73
C ASP A 542 16.08 -15.39 -13.49
N ARG A 543 16.77 -15.71 -14.57
CA ARG A 543 18.08 -16.38 -14.56
C ARG A 543 19.20 -15.55 -13.93
N ARG A 544 18.97 -14.28 -13.60
CA ARG A 544 19.93 -13.48 -12.82
C ARG A 544 20.21 -14.07 -11.44
N LEU A 545 19.30 -14.87 -10.90
CA LEU A 545 19.54 -15.68 -9.69
C LEU A 545 20.74 -16.63 -9.82
N LEU A 546 21.02 -17.11 -11.04
CA LEU A 546 22.08 -18.09 -11.30
C LEU A 546 23.35 -17.43 -11.86
N THR A 547 23.22 -16.28 -12.54
CA THR A 547 24.31 -15.66 -13.30
C THR A 547 24.94 -14.44 -12.63
N LYS A 548 24.26 -13.82 -11.64
CA LYS A 548 24.77 -12.64 -10.94
C LYS A 548 25.23 -13.00 -9.53
N SER A 549 26.27 -12.35 -9.04
CA SER A 549 26.84 -12.59 -7.71
C SER A 549 25.84 -12.44 -6.56
N TYR A 550 24.87 -11.53 -6.69
CA TYR A 550 23.82 -11.35 -5.70
C TYR A 550 22.75 -12.46 -5.73
N GLY A 551 22.68 -13.24 -6.79
CA GLY A 551 21.71 -14.33 -6.92
C GLY A 551 21.89 -15.39 -5.84
N GLN A 552 23.14 -15.73 -5.50
CA GLN A 552 23.44 -16.64 -4.41
C GLN A 552 22.90 -16.15 -3.05
N VAL A 553 23.03 -14.84 -2.79
CA VAL A 553 22.50 -14.24 -1.54
C VAL A 553 20.97 -14.37 -1.47
N ILE A 554 20.29 -14.18 -2.61
CA ILE A 554 18.83 -14.35 -2.68
C ILE A 554 18.45 -15.82 -2.45
N LEU A 555 19.14 -16.77 -3.10
CA LEU A 555 18.89 -18.20 -2.94
C LEU A 555 19.13 -18.67 -1.51
N GLU A 556 20.20 -18.24 -0.87
CA GLU A 556 20.46 -18.51 0.55
C GLU A 556 19.38 -17.93 1.45
N GLY A 557 18.94 -16.69 1.18
CA GLY A 557 17.85 -16.05 1.92
C GLY A 557 16.52 -16.81 1.80
N LEU A 558 16.18 -17.30 0.61
CA LEU A 558 14.97 -18.11 0.37
C LEU A 558 15.12 -19.51 0.96
N GLY A 559 16.31 -20.13 0.86
CA GLY A 559 16.61 -21.48 1.35
C GLY A 559 16.49 -21.64 2.87
N GLN A 560 16.43 -20.54 3.61
CA GLN A 560 16.11 -20.58 5.06
C GLN A 560 14.67 -21.05 5.33
N GLU A 561 13.73 -20.76 4.40
CA GLU A 561 12.30 -21.01 4.60
C GLU A 561 11.71 -22.02 3.61
N PHE A 562 12.32 -22.19 2.43
CA PHE A 562 11.76 -23.01 1.34
C PHE A 562 12.74 -24.07 0.83
N LEU A 563 12.19 -25.10 0.20
CA LEU A 563 12.97 -26.06 -0.58
C LEU A 563 13.25 -25.43 -1.96
N ILE A 564 14.51 -25.39 -2.37
CA ILE A 564 14.92 -24.77 -3.64
C ILE A 564 15.60 -25.82 -4.51
N SER A 565 15.17 -25.90 -5.76
CA SER A 565 15.81 -26.71 -6.81
C SER A 565 16.09 -25.85 -8.06
N GLN A 566 17.17 -26.17 -8.77
CA GLN A 566 17.60 -25.47 -9.97
C GLN A 566 17.62 -26.46 -11.13
N GLN A 567 16.77 -26.25 -12.13
CA GLN A 567 16.56 -27.22 -13.20
C GLN A 567 16.29 -26.52 -14.54
N ASN A 568 16.35 -27.28 -15.64
CA ASN A 568 15.77 -26.82 -16.89
C ASN A 568 14.23 -26.79 -16.81
N PHE A 569 13.56 -26.10 -17.71
CA PHE A 569 12.12 -25.91 -17.61
C PHE A 569 11.34 -27.22 -17.78
N HIS A 570 11.82 -28.16 -18.58
CA HIS A 570 11.18 -29.46 -18.74
C HIS A 570 11.20 -30.26 -17.43
N ASP A 571 12.34 -30.28 -16.73
CA ASP A 571 12.45 -30.96 -15.44
C ASP A 571 11.63 -30.22 -14.36
N CYS A 572 11.50 -28.89 -14.46
CA CYS A 572 10.57 -28.14 -13.61
C CYS A 572 9.11 -28.63 -13.78
N LEU A 573 8.66 -28.92 -15.01
CA LEU A 573 7.32 -29.48 -15.26
C LEU A 573 7.18 -30.86 -14.60
N VAL A 574 8.16 -31.76 -14.80
CA VAL A 574 8.13 -33.12 -14.21
C VAL A 574 8.10 -33.05 -12.69
N GLU A 575 8.92 -32.19 -12.08
CA GLU A 575 8.95 -32.04 -10.62
C GLU A 575 7.66 -31.40 -10.07
N THR A 576 7.05 -30.46 -10.82
CA THR A 576 5.75 -29.90 -10.48
C THR A 576 4.67 -30.96 -10.44
N ASP A 577 4.66 -31.89 -11.36
CA ASP A 577 3.68 -32.97 -11.41
C ASP A 577 3.90 -34.02 -10.29
N CYS A 578 5.16 -34.28 -9.94
CA CYS A 578 5.53 -35.21 -8.87
C CYS A 578 5.31 -34.63 -7.45
N PHE A 579 5.46 -33.30 -7.25
CA PHE A 579 5.31 -32.62 -5.95
C PHE A 579 3.87 -32.45 -5.53
#